data_7666dbda4c64ef17a3cb635dccf7f389
#
_entry.id   7666dbda4c64ef17a3cb635dccf7f389
#
_cell.length_a   1.000
_cell.length_b   1.000
_cell.length_c   1.000
_cell.angle_alpha   90.00
_cell.angle_beta   90.00
_cell.angle_gamma   90.00
#
_symmetry.space_group_name_H-M   'P 1'
#
loop_
_entity.id
_entity.type
_entity.pdbx_description
1 polymer ?
#
loop_
_entity_poly.entity_id
_entity_poly.type
_entity_poly.pdbx_seq_one_letter_code
_entity_poly.pdbx_strand_id
1 'polypeptide(L)'
;MEKFEKGRSNKKSESAKPSSRPFEAFRKKETPKRRKEDALEERGGARKSFVGKGKKRPVQDPDASPLPRLNQYVAKAGICSRRQADELIATGKVKVNRKIVREMGYRVQYDDVVEYEGKVLMGEELRYVLLNKPKGFLCTMSDEKGRKTVMDLVKKACKERIYPVGRLDRDTTGLLLFTNDGDLAKKLTHSSSKVKKIYHVFLDKPMTEVDLVALSNGVTLEDGLAKPAVVSYVQDAPDGTQIGIQLDSAKNGIVAKMFEHFGYEVKRLDRVLFATLTKKDVPRGKFRTLRDKEVTLLKQVAGKTSAKTAKKS
;
A
#
# COMPACT_ATOMS: atom_id res chain seq x y z
N MET A 1 -57.55 18.51 53.63
CA MET A 1 -57.52 19.81 52.95
C MET A 1 -56.10 20.11 52.54
N GLU A 2 -55.95 20.61 51.39
CA GLU A 2 -54.76 21.09 50.65
C GLU A 2 -53.95 20.02 49.87
N LYS A 3 -54.12 20.13 48.57
CA LYS A 3 -53.41 19.48 47.50
C LYS A 3 -52.09 20.24 47.25
N PHE A 4 -50.96 19.48 47.17
CA PHE A 4 -49.75 19.99 46.59
C PHE A 4 -49.45 19.23 45.29
N GLU A 5 -49.59 19.92 44.17
CA GLU A 5 -49.12 19.49 42.85
C GLU A 5 -47.59 19.58 42.79
N LYS A 6 -46.95 18.48 42.41
CA LYS A 6 -45.53 18.47 42.04
C LYS A 6 -45.39 18.42 40.54
N GLY A 7 -45.01 19.54 39.94
CA GLY A 7 -44.59 19.62 38.56
C GLY A 7 -43.32 18.77 38.31
N ARG A 8 -43.38 17.83 37.35
CA ARG A 8 -42.24 17.09 36.83
C ARG A 8 -41.71 17.86 35.64
N SER A 9 -40.54 18.52 35.78
CA SER A 9 -39.75 19.02 34.66
C SER A 9 -38.97 17.87 34.02
N ASN A 10 -39.33 17.54 32.80
CA ASN A 10 -38.70 16.52 31.99
C ASN A 10 -37.46 17.14 31.28
N LYS A 11 -36.27 17.00 31.86
CA LYS A 11 -35.00 17.29 31.16
C LYS A 11 -34.64 16.09 30.29
N LYS A 12 -34.87 16.21 28.98
CA LYS A 12 -34.27 15.31 27.97
C LYS A 12 -32.78 15.52 27.99
N SER A 13 -32.05 14.49 28.42
CA SER A 13 -30.60 14.36 28.21
C SER A 13 -30.36 13.99 26.75
N GLU A 14 -29.85 14.93 25.96
CA GLU A 14 -29.29 14.62 24.63
C GLU A 14 -28.04 13.77 24.82
N SER A 15 -28.12 12.51 24.41
CA SER A 15 -26.98 11.62 24.32
C SER A 15 -26.09 12.04 23.14
N ALA A 16 -24.96 12.65 23.43
CA ALA A 16 -23.93 12.93 22.45
C ALA A 16 -23.43 11.63 21.83
N LYS A 17 -23.57 11.47 20.51
CA LYS A 17 -22.98 10.35 19.74
C LYS A 17 -21.46 10.46 19.80
N PRO A 18 -20.71 9.39 20.07
CA PRO A 18 -19.26 9.46 20.08
C PRO A 18 -18.72 9.73 18.66
N SER A 19 -17.91 10.78 18.53
CA SER A 19 -17.18 11.15 17.32
C SER A 19 -16.21 10.02 16.91
N SER A 20 -16.42 9.42 15.74
CA SER A 20 -15.67 8.27 15.24
C SER A 20 -14.32 8.63 14.59
N ARG A 21 -13.55 9.61 15.11
CA ARG A 21 -12.29 10.05 14.50
C ARG A 21 -11.12 10.10 15.49
N PRO A 22 -10.47 8.98 15.81
CA PRO A 22 -9.39 8.94 16.81
C PRO A 22 -8.04 9.52 16.34
N PHE A 23 -7.91 10.10 15.13
CA PHE A 23 -6.61 10.52 14.58
C PHE A 23 -6.62 11.92 13.94
N GLU A 24 -7.31 12.90 14.49
CA GLU A 24 -7.30 14.29 13.95
C GLU A 24 -5.91 14.97 14.01
N ALA A 25 -5.05 14.58 14.94
CA ALA A 25 -3.68 15.07 15.06
C ALA A 25 -2.80 14.85 13.81
N PHE A 26 -3.22 13.94 12.90
CA PHE A 26 -2.49 13.61 11.68
C PHE A 26 -2.95 14.38 10.43
N ARG A 27 -3.88 15.33 10.54
CA ARG A 27 -4.29 16.20 9.43
C ARG A 27 -3.35 17.39 9.30
N LYS A 28 -2.47 17.41 8.31
CA LYS A 28 -1.76 18.63 7.88
C LYS A 28 -2.76 19.56 7.16
N LYS A 29 -2.83 20.83 7.58
CA LYS A 29 -3.48 21.89 6.83
C LYS A 29 -2.74 22.12 5.52
N GLU A 30 -3.36 21.84 4.38
CA GLU A 30 -2.84 22.22 3.07
C GLU A 30 -3.12 23.69 2.82
N THR A 31 -2.09 24.49 2.63
CA THR A 31 -2.18 25.87 2.17
C THR A 31 -2.31 25.90 0.65
N PRO A 32 -3.17 26.75 0.06
CA PRO A 32 -3.35 26.81 -1.39
C PRO A 32 -2.16 27.49 -2.06
N LYS A 33 -1.56 26.86 -3.06
CA LYS A 33 -0.52 27.45 -3.93
C LYS A 33 -1.16 28.37 -4.96
N ARG A 34 -0.75 29.65 -4.96
CA ARG A 34 -1.00 30.65 -5.99
C ARG A 34 -0.54 30.18 -7.37
N ARG A 35 -1.42 30.32 -8.37
CA ARG A 35 -1.09 30.28 -9.80
C ARG A 35 -0.25 31.50 -10.14
N LYS A 36 0.82 31.30 -10.91
CA LYS A 36 1.46 32.33 -11.75
C LYS A 36 1.20 31.92 -13.20
N GLU A 37 0.46 32.77 -13.89
CA GLU A 37 0.42 32.92 -15.34
C GLU A 37 1.61 33.79 -15.72
N ASP A 38 2.30 33.45 -16.82
CA ASP A 38 3.09 34.36 -17.66
C ASP A 38 3.42 33.59 -18.95
N ALA A 39 2.76 33.96 -20.03
CA ALA A 39 3.19 34.91 -21.10
C ALA A 39 4.03 34.24 -22.20
N LEU A 40 3.39 34.23 -23.34
CA LEU A 40 3.93 33.92 -24.69
C LEU A 40 5.05 34.89 -25.08
N GLU A 41 6.05 34.39 -25.83
CA GLU A 41 6.67 35.14 -26.89
C GLU A 41 7.12 34.21 -28.04
N GLU A 42 6.60 34.54 -29.22
CA GLU A 42 6.98 34.00 -30.53
C GLU A 42 8.35 34.52 -30.96
N ARG A 43 9.17 33.71 -31.62
CA ARG A 43 10.03 34.18 -32.72
C ARG A 43 10.34 33.04 -33.70
N GLY A 44 9.98 33.29 -34.94
CA GLY A 44 10.19 32.42 -36.07
C GLY A 44 11.65 32.42 -36.57
N GLY A 45 11.96 31.43 -37.38
CA GLY A 45 13.24 31.29 -38.09
C GLY A 45 13.31 30.02 -38.92
N ALA A 46 12.90 30.11 -40.17
CA ALA A 46 13.00 29.03 -41.16
C ALA A 46 14.45 28.74 -41.54
N ARG A 47 14.91 27.49 -41.55
CA ARG A 47 15.97 26.99 -42.42
C ARG A 47 15.67 25.57 -42.90
N LYS A 48 15.66 25.47 -44.24
CA LYS A 48 15.55 24.25 -45.05
C LYS A 48 16.85 23.43 -44.99
N SER A 49 16.66 22.14 -45.14
CA SER A 49 17.42 21.13 -45.91
C SER A 49 18.17 20.08 -45.09
N PHE A 50 17.98 18.85 -45.28
CA PHE A 50 18.56 17.87 -46.18
C PHE A 50 18.02 16.47 -45.81
N VAL A 51 17.51 15.78 -46.83
CA VAL A 51 16.97 14.42 -46.71
C VAL A 51 18.13 13.43 -46.69
N GLY A 52 18.32 12.78 -45.55
CA GLY A 52 19.09 11.55 -45.45
C GLY A 52 18.14 10.43 -45.01
N LYS A 53 17.92 9.40 -45.86
CA LYS A 53 17.19 8.17 -45.51
C LYS A 53 17.97 7.36 -44.46
N GLY A 54 17.93 7.79 -43.22
CA GLY A 54 18.38 6.99 -42.07
C GLY A 54 17.19 6.20 -41.53
N LYS A 55 17.34 4.89 -41.35
CA LYS A 55 16.39 4.04 -40.62
C LYS A 55 16.03 4.72 -39.31
N LYS A 56 14.78 5.18 -39.18
CA LYS A 56 14.25 5.78 -37.95
C LYS A 56 14.43 4.74 -36.83
N ARG A 57 15.37 4.98 -35.90
CA ARG A 57 15.35 4.35 -34.60
C ARG A 57 13.99 4.70 -33.96
N PRO A 58 13.27 3.75 -33.39
CA PRO A 58 12.04 4.09 -32.70
C PRO A 58 12.35 5.15 -31.65
N VAL A 59 11.62 6.25 -31.69
CA VAL A 59 11.66 7.30 -30.68
C VAL A 59 11.33 6.62 -29.36
N GLN A 60 12.32 6.49 -28.49
CA GLN A 60 12.09 6.04 -27.11
C GLN A 60 11.34 7.18 -26.42
N ASP A 61 10.06 6.95 -26.17
CA ASP A 61 9.26 7.82 -25.32
C ASP A 61 9.93 7.86 -23.93
N PRO A 62 10.42 9.02 -23.45
CA PRO A 62 11.15 9.08 -22.18
C PRO A 62 10.29 8.67 -20.97
N ASP A 63 8.97 8.54 -21.17
CA ASP A 63 7.98 8.10 -20.16
C ASP A 63 7.55 6.63 -20.33
N ALA A 64 8.09 5.92 -21.34
CA ALA A 64 7.78 4.52 -21.58
C ALA A 64 8.35 3.65 -20.44
N SER A 65 7.47 3.09 -19.65
CA SER A 65 7.82 2.03 -18.68
C SER A 65 8.63 0.94 -19.40
N PRO A 66 9.75 0.47 -18.83
CA PRO A 66 10.58 -0.53 -19.51
C PRO A 66 9.75 -1.77 -19.82
N LEU A 67 9.89 -2.27 -21.05
CA LEU A 67 9.18 -3.46 -21.55
C LEU A 67 9.16 -4.58 -20.50
N PRO A 68 8.00 -5.21 -20.23
CA PRO A 68 7.88 -6.24 -19.20
C PRO A 68 8.72 -7.47 -19.56
N ARG A 69 9.32 -8.10 -18.55
CA ARG A 69 9.97 -9.40 -18.72
C ARG A 69 8.90 -10.48 -18.98
N LEU A 70 9.23 -11.51 -19.75
CA LEU A 70 8.32 -12.60 -20.11
C LEU A 70 7.69 -13.26 -18.87
N ASN A 71 8.46 -13.53 -17.82
CA ASN A 71 7.94 -14.09 -16.56
C ASN A 71 6.93 -13.16 -15.88
N GLN A 72 7.13 -11.84 -15.99
CA GLN A 72 6.17 -10.85 -15.47
C GLN A 72 4.89 -10.82 -16.31
N TYR A 73 5.02 -10.95 -17.64
CA TYR A 73 3.88 -11.01 -18.56
C TYR A 73 3.00 -12.24 -18.29
N VAL A 74 3.61 -13.43 -18.21
CA VAL A 74 2.92 -14.70 -17.88
C VAL A 74 2.22 -14.60 -16.51
N ALA A 75 2.89 -14.03 -15.51
CA ALA A 75 2.29 -13.86 -14.19
C ALA A 75 1.15 -12.83 -14.17
N LYS A 76 1.22 -11.76 -15.00
CA LYS A 76 0.13 -10.76 -15.16
C LYS A 76 -1.09 -11.34 -15.88
N ALA A 77 -0.91 -12.40 -16.67
CA ALA A 77 -2.01 -13.15 -17.27
C ALA A 77 -2.67 -14.16 -16.29
N GLY A 78 -2.34 -14.11 -15.00
CA GLY A 78 -2.98 -14.91 -13.96
C GLY A 78 -2.57 -16.39 -13.89
N ILE A 79 -1.72 -16.86 -14.80
CA ILE A 79 -1.37 -18.28 -14.94
C ILE A 79 -0.69 -18.82 -13.67
N CYS A 80 0.32 -18.09 -13.15
CA CYS A 80 1.14 -18.56 -12.03
C CYS A 80 1.91 -17.41 -11.35
N SER A 81 2.75 -17.73 -10.36
CA SER A 81 3.71 -16.77 -9.81
C SER A 81 4.86 -16.50 -10.79
N ARG A 82 5.60 -15.39 -10.60
CA ARG A 82 6.77 -15.07 -11.45
C ARG A 82 7.84 -16.16 -11.41
N ARG A 83 8.08 -16.81 -10.25
CA ARG A 83 9.04 -17.92 -10.13
C ARG A 83 8.57 -19.14 -10.90
N GLN A 84 7.31 -19.52 -10.78
CA GLN A 84 6.72 -20.60 -11.57
C GLN A 84 6.71 -20.26 -13.06
N ALA A 85 6.52 -18.99 -13.45
CA ALA A 85 6.63 -18.57 -14.84
C ALA A 85 8.06 -18.76 -15.38
N ASP A 86 9.09 -18.51 -14.57
CA ASP A 86 10.48 -18.82 -14.94
C ASP A 86 10.67 -20.32 -15.21
N GLU A 87 10.09 -21.20 -14.40
CA GLU A 87 10.11 -22.66 -14.62
C GLU A 87 9.38 -23.06 -15.91
N LEU A 88 8.21 -22.45 -16.19
CA LEU A 88 7.46 -22.69 -17.43
C LEU A 88 8.22 -22.24 -18.68
N ILE A 89 8.94 -21.12 -18.59
CA ILE A 89 9.81 -20.62 -19.67
C ILE A 89 10.98 -21.56 -19.88
N ALA A 90 11.68 -21.96 -18.82
CA ALA A 90 12.82 -22.88 -18.88
C ALA A 90 12.45 -24.24 -19.52
N THR A 91 11.26 -24.76 -19.15
CA THR A 91 10.73 -26.02 -19.70
C THR A 91 10.17 -25.89 -21.13
N GLY A 92 10.19 -24.67 -21.72
CA GLY A 92 9.75 -24.44 -23.10
C GLY A 92 8.23 -24.48 -23.30
N LYS A 93 7.43 -24.30 -22.26
CA LYS A 93 5.97 -24.28 -22.34
C LYS A 93 5.41 -22.94 -22.83
N VAL A 94 6.23 -21.88 -22.86
CA VAL A 94 5.83 -20.55 -23.30
C VAL A 94 6.38 -20.26 -24.70
N LYS A 95 5.54 -19.75 -25.58
CA LYS A 95 5.92 -19.30 -26.92
C LYS A 95 5.72 -17.80 -27.06
N VAL A 96 6.58 -17.16 -27.84
CA VAL A 96 6.44 -15.78 -28.30
C VAL A 96 6.46 -15.82 -29.82
N ASN A 97 5.45 -15.28 -30.48
CA ASN A 97 5.30 -15.29 -31.93
C ASN A 97 5.47 -16.72 -32.51
N ARG A 98 4.80 -17.71 -31.87
CA ARG A 98 4.81 -19.14 -32.20
C ARG A 98 6.18 -19.84 -31.99
N LYS A 99 7.22 -19.14 -31.52
CA LYS A 99 8.54 -19.71 -31.24
C LYS A 99 8.70 -19.95 -29.74
N ILE A 100 9.25 -21.11 -29.37
CA ILE A 100 9.56 -21.44 -27.97
C ILE A 100 10.67 -20.50 -27.49
N VAL A 101 10.44 -19.81 -26.39
CA VAL A 101 11.43 -18.97 -25.71
C VAL A 101 11.83 -19.64 -24.39
N ARG A 102 13.14 -19.90 -24.21
CA ARG A 102 13.73 -20.43 -22.96
C ARG A 102 14.67 -19.44 -22.30
N GLU A 103 14.87 -18.28 -22.93
CA GLU A 103 15.79 -17.25 -22.45
C GLU A 103 15.20 -16.54 -21.22
N MET A 104 15.94 -16.58 -20.10
CA MET A 104 15.59 -15.84 -18.90
C MET A 104 15.82 -14.35 -19.12
N GLY A 105 14.81 -13.53 -18.77
CA GLY A 105 14.91 -12.09 -18.91
C GLY A 105 14.45 -11.52 -20.26
N TYR A 106 13.96 -12.39 -21.18
CA TYR A 106 13.34 -11.94 -22.42
C TYR A 106 12.31 -10.80 -22.14
N ARG A 107 12.36 -9.73 -22.93
CA ARG A 107 11.47 -8.59 -22.82
C ARG A 107 10.42 -8.63 -23.92
N VAL A 108 9.17 -8.72 -23.52
CA VAL A 108 8.02 -8.80 -24.43
C VAL A 108 7.81 -7.44 -25.09
N GLN A 109 7.83 -7.40 -26.43
CA GLN A 109 7.57 -6.21 -27.23
C GLN A 109 6.07 -5.95 -27.31
N TYR A 110 5.69 -4.75 -27.78
CA TYR A 110 4.26 -4.35 -27.87
C TYR A 110 3.46 -5.18 -28.86
N ASP A 111 4.10 -5.69 -29.90
CA ASP A 111 3.54 -6.52 -30.99
C ASP A 111 3.73 -8.02 -30.76
N ASP A 112 4.39 -8.42 -29.68
CA ASP A 112 4.59 -9.83 -29.36
C ASP A 112 3.30 -10.50 -28.92
N VAL A 113 3.00 -11.65 -29.52
CA VAL A 113 1.94 -12.57 -29.13
C VAL A 113 2.55 -13.67 -28.25
N VAL A 114 2.18 -13.65 -26.95
CA VAL A 114 2.65 -14.65 -25.99
C VAL A 114 1.59 -15.73 -25.83
N GLU A 115 2.02 -17.00 -25.91
CA GLU A 115 1.15 -18.17 -25.82
C GLU A 115 1.65 -19.12 -24.72
N TYR A 116 0.70 -19.72 -24.00
CA TYR A 116 0.92 -20.80 -23.04
C TYR A 116 -0.08 -21.92 -23.33
N GLU A 117 0.38 -23.16 -23.52
CA GLU A 117 -0.46 -24.34 -23.85
C GLU A 117 -1.43 -24.08 -25.01
N GLY A 118 -0.98 -23.38 -26.05
CA GLY A 118 -1.78 -23.06 -27.24
C GLY A 118 -2.79 -21.92 -27.07
N LYS A 119 -2.84 -21.28 -25.89
CA LYS A 119 -3.73 -20.14 -25.64
C LYS A 119 -2.93 -18.85 -25.63
N VAL A 120 -3.41 -17.83 -26.35
CA VAL A 120 -2.84 -16.48 -26.29
C VAL A 120 -3.10 -15.90 -24.91
N LEU A 121 -2.05 -15.42 -24.27
CA LEU A 121 -2.14 -14.78 -22.97
C LEU A 121 -2.56 -13.32 -23.12
N MET A 122 -3.59 -12.95 -22.39
CA MET A 122 -4.06 -11.58 -22.28
C MET A 122 -3.90 -11.13 -20.81
N GLY A 123 -3.69 -9.84 -20.59
CA GLY A 123 -3.65 -9.29 -19.23
C GLY A 123 -5.00 -9.45 -18.52
N GLU A 124 -4.99 -9.85 -17.26
CA GLU A 124 -6.18 -9.86 -16.42
C GLU A 124 -6.66 -8.45 -16.09
N GLU A 125 -7.93 -8.31 -15.78
CA GLU A 125 -8.50 -7.09 -15.24
C GLU A 125 -7.88 -6.77 -13.87
N LEU A 126 -7.50 -5.51 -13.67
CA LEU A 126 -6.85 -5.09 -12.43
C LEU A 126 -7.85 -5.07 -11.27
N ARG A 127 -7.52 -5.78 -10.20
CA ARG A 127 -8.33 -5.88 -8.98
C ARG A 127 -7.61 -5.28 -7.79
N TYR A 128 -8.40 -4.63 -6.92
CA TYR A 128 -7.91 -3.98 -5.70
C TYR A 128 -8.88 -4.29 -4.56
N VAL A 129 -8.42 -5.05 -3.59
CA VAL A 129 -9.23 -5.54 -2.47
C VAL A 129 -8.59 -5.12 -1.16
N LEU A 130 -9.35 -4.49 -0.28
CA LEU A 130 -8.92 -4.07 1.05
C LEU A 130 -9.51 -5.01 2.10
N LEU A 131 -8.63 -5.64 2.88
CA LEU A 131 -8.98 -6.50 4.00
C LEU A 131 -8.66 -5.79 5.31
N ASN A 132 -9.52 -5.92 6.31
CA ASN A 132 -9.19 -5.67 7.70
C ASN A 132 -8.78 -6.99 8.37
N LYS A 133 -7.47 -7.29 8.30
CA LYS A 133 -6.89 -8.56 8.73
C LYS A 133 -7.14 -8.81 10.22
N PRO A 134 -7.69 -9.96 10.63
CA PRO A 134 -7.77 -10.38 12.01
C PRO A 134 -6.42 -10.99 12.48
N LYS A 135 -6.28 -11.19 13.80
CA LYS A 135 -5.17 -11.92 14.42
C LYS A 135 -5.14 -13.40 13.98
N GLY A 136 -3.97 -14.01 13.94
CA GLY A 136 -3.81 -15.44 13.72
C GLY A 136 -3.67 -15.88 12.26
N PHE A 137 -3.72 -14.97 11.28
CA PHE A 137 -3.57 -15.27 9.84
C PHE A 137 -2.20 -14.84 9.32
N LEU A 138 -1.56 -15.71 8.54
CA LEU A 138 -0.28 -15.45 7.89
C LEU A 138 -0.47 -14.64 6.60
N CYS A 139 0.40 -13.65 6.36
CA CYS A 139 0.45 -12.87 5.10
C CYS A 139 1.29 -13.58 4.05
N THR A 140 0.81 -14.72 3.56
CA THR A 140 1.41 -15.50 2.48
C THR A 140 0.36 -15.97 1.50
N MET A 141 0.78 -16.29 0.26
CA MET A 141 -0.08 -16.88 -0.78
C MET A 141 -0.41 -18.35 -0.50
N SER A 142 0.52 -19.08 0.10
CA SER A 142 0.40 -20.49 0.50
C SER A 142 1.23 -20.73 1.74
N ASP A 143 0.88 -21.76 2.49
CA ASP A 143 1.64 -22.22 3.64
C ASP A 143 1.77 -23.75 3.62
N GLU A 144 3.00 -24.25 3.63
CA GLU A 144 3.28 -25.69 3.58
C GLU A 144 2.81 -26.44 4.82
N LYS A 145 2.69 -25.75 5.95
CA LYS A 145 2.23 -26.32 7.23
C LYS A 145 0.71 -26.25 7.41
N GLY A 146 -0.05 -25.83 6.38
CA GLY A 146 -1.50 -25.76 6.42
C GLY A 146 -2.09 -24.74 7.40
N ARG A 147 -1.30 -23.75 7.86
CA ARG A 147 -1.78 -22.71 8.75
C ARG A 147 -2.68 -21.71 7.99
N LYS A 148 -3.63 -21.10 8.70
CA LYS A 148 -4.54 -20.11 8.13
C LYS A 148 -3.80 -18.94 7.50
N THR A 149 -4.13 -18.62 6.26
CA THR A 149 -3.54 -17.52 5.51
C THR A 149 -4.55 -16.42 5.21
N VAL A 150 -4.07 -15.23 4.91
CA VAL A 150 -4.94 -14.12 4.50
C VAL A 150 -5.68 -14.41 3.19
N MET A 151 -5.19 -15.35 2.37
CA MET A 151 -5.86 -15.77 1.13
C MET A 151 -7.19 -16.47 1.41
N ASP A 152 -7.32 -17.20 2.52
CA ASP A 152 -8.56 -17.85 2.93
C ASP A 152 -9.68 -16.83 3.15
N LEU A 153 -9.33 -15.63 3.62
CA LEU A 153 -10.28 -14.55 3.91
C LEU A 153 -10.77 -13.83 2.63
N VAL A 154 -9.93 -13.75 1.60
CA VAL A 154 -10.22 -13.00 0.36
C VAL A 154 -10.54 -13.89 -0.84
N LYS A 155 -10.61 -15.22 -0.65
CA LYS A 155 -10.85 -16.20 -1.72
C LYS A 155 -12.09 -15.90 -2.56
N LYS A 156 -13.11 -15.28 -1.97
CA LYS A 156 -14.38 -14.93 -2.66
C LYS A 156 -14.39 -13.50 -3.23
N ALA A 157 -13.28 -12.77 -3.17
CA ALA A 157 -13.27 -11.35 -3.57
C ALA A 157 -13.34 -11.16 -5.10
N CYS A 158 -12.63 -11.99 -5.85
CA CYS A 158 -12.57 -11.96 -7.31
C CYS A 158 -12.07 -13.30 -7.86
N LYS A 159 -12.13 -13.47 -9.18
CA LYS A 159 -11.62 -14.66 -9.88
C LYS A 159 -10.14 -14.56 -10.19
N GLU A 160 -9.67 -13.32 -10.39
CA GLU A 160 -8.29 -12.98 -10.74
C GLU A 160 -7.34 -13.31 -9.60
N ARG A 161 -6.10 -13.62 -9.95
CA ARG A 161 -5.06 -13.99 -9.00
C ARG A 161 -4.48 -12.76 -8.29
N ILE A 162 -5.08 -12.35 -7.17
CA ILE A 162 -4.60 -11.26 -6.31
C ILE A 162 -3.60 -11.76 -5.27
N TYR A 163 -2.74 -10.85 -4.76
CA TYR A 163 -1.75 -11.12 -3.71
C TYR A 163 -1.63 -9.92 -2.76
N PRO A 164 -1.16 -10.14 -1.51
CA PRO A 164 -1.05 -9.07 -0.52
C PRO A 164 0.06 -8.07 -0.88
N VAL A 165 -0.22 -6.80 -0.69
CA VAL A 165 0.72 -5.68 -0.86
C VAL A 165 1.42 -5.40 0.47
N GLY A 166 2.65 -5.87 0.59
CA GLY A 166 3.39 -5.89 1.85
C GLY A 166 2.90 -6.99 2.80
N ARG A 167 3.35 -6.91 4.04
CA ARG A 167 3.03 -7.91 5.07
C ARG A 167 2.58 -7.25 6.35
N LEU A 168 1.83 -8.00 7.13
CA LEU A 168 1.56 -7.82 8.56
C LEU A 168 1.92 -9.14 9.24
N ASP A 169 2.46 -9.07 10.43
CA ASP A 169 2.79 -10.26 11.20
C ASP A 169 1.50 -11.02 11.57
N ARG A 170 1.63 -12.28 12.00
CA ARG A 170 0.51 -13.16 12.32
C ARG A 170 -0.46 -12.50 13.30
N ASP A 171 0.08 -11.87 14.34
CA ASP A 171 -0.70 -11.27 15.42
C ASP A 171 -1.02 -9.79 15.21
N THR A 172 -0.36 -9.13 14.25
CA THR A 172 -0.69 -7.78 13.82
C THR A 172 -2.01 -7.78 13.04
N THR A 173 -2.87 -6.84 13.38
CA THR A 173 -4.20 -6.70 12.78
C THR A 173 -4.28 -5.46 11.88
N GLY A 174 -5.37 -5.31 11.14
CA GLY A 174 -5.67 -4.08 10.40
C GLY A 174 -5.58 -4.17 8.89
N LEU A 175 -5.41 -3.04 8.25
CA LEU A 175 -5.54 -2.88 6.82
C LEU A 175 -4.45 -3.62 6.04
N LEU A 176 -4.87 -4.46 5.10
CA LEU A 176 -4.01 -5.14 4.13
C LEU A 176 -4.64 -5.03 2.75
N LEU A 177 -3.89 -4.48 1.80
CA LEU A 177 -4.29 -4.35 0.40
C LEU A 177 -3.89 -5.61 -0.37
N PHE A 178 -4.75 -6.06 -1.29
CA PHE A 178 -4.49 -7.11 -2.27
C PHE A 178 -4.71 -6.57 -3.66
N THR A 179 -3.87 -6.98 -4.60
CA THR A 179 -4.01 -6.60 -6.02
C THR A 179 -3.25 -7.57 -6.92
N ASN A 180 -3.59 -7.60 -8.21
CA ASN A 180 -2.77 -8.17 -9.28
C ASN A 180 -1.98 -7.09 -10.05
N ASP A 181 -2.09 -5.79 -9.67
CA ASP A 181 -1.26 -4.70 -10.18
C ASP A 181 0.13 -4.72 -9.51
N GLY A 182 1.06 -5.48 -10.11
CA GLY A 182 2.41 -5.65 -9.58
C GLY A 182 3.24 -4.37 -9.57
N ASP A 183 2.96 -3.46 -10.49
CA ASP A 183 3.69 -2.20 -10.61
C ASP A 183 3.30 -1.26 -9.47
N LEU A 184 1.99 -1.17 -9.17
CA LEU A 184 1.50 -0.44 -8.01
C LEU A 184 1.98 -1.08 -6.70
N ALA A 185 1.88 -2.41 -6.57
CA ALA A 185 2.33 -3.14 -5.39
C ALA A 185 3.83 -2.87 -5.10
N LYS A 186 4.68 -2.92 -6.13
CA LYS A 186 6.11 -2.60 -6.01
C LYS A 186 6.31 -1.16 -5.53
N LYS A 187 5.63 -0.18 -6.14
CA LYS A 187 5.73 1.24 -5.76
C LYS A 187 5.30 1.49 -4.32
N LEU A 188 4.28 0.78 -3.82
CA LEU A 188 3.77 0.94 -2.45
C LEU A 188 4.64 0.24 -1.39
N THR A 189 5.44 -0.76 -1.76
CA THR A 189 6.23 -1.59 -0.83
C THR A 189 7.73 -1.38 -0.90
N HIS A 190 8.22 -0.68 -1.93
CA HIS A 190 9.66 -0.44 -2.08
C HIS A 190 10.24 0.30 -0.87
N SER A 191 11.47 -0.02 -0.47
CA SER A 191 12.13 0.57 0.71
C SER A 191 12.27 2.09 0.64
N SER A 192 12.45 2.63 -0.57
CA SER A 192 12.50 4.09 -0.80
C SER A 192 11.13 4.76 -0.82
N SER A 193 10.05 3.97 -0.85
CA SER A 193 8.69 4.50 -0.87
C SER A 193 8.31 5.04 0.50
N LYS A 194 8.08 6.34 0.59
CA LYS A 194 7.60 7.00 1.81
C LYS A 194 6.08 6.89 1.92
N VAL A 195 5.56 5.67 1.87
CA VAL A 195 4.14 5.40 1.99
C VAL A 195 3.72 5.47 3.45
N LYS A 196 2.84 6.40 3.76
CA LYS A 196 2.31 6.64 5.10
C LYS A 196 1.58 5.40 5.63
N LYS A 197 1.97 4.94 6.83
CA LYS A 197 1.30 3.89 7.59
C LYS A 197 1.08 4.38 9.00
N ILE A 198 -0.14 4.25 9.52
CA ILE A 198 -0.42 4.58 10.91
C ILE A 198 -0.83 3.29 11.61
N TYR A 199 -0.22 3.08 12.76
CA TYR A 199 -0.54 1.97 13.64
C TYR A 199 -1.11 2.50 14.96
N HIS A 200 -2.08 1.78 15.48
CA HIS A 200 -2.58 1.90 16.84
C HIS A 200 -1.94 0.78 17.66
N VAL A 201 -1.15 1.15 18.64
CA VAL A 201 -0.37 0.26 19.51
C VAL A 201 -1.04 0.22 20.87
N PHE A 202 -1.20 -0.96 21.43
CA PHE A 202 -1.69 -1.19 22.79
C PHE A 202 -0.55 -1.81 23.60
N LEU A 203 -0.12 -1.13 24.64
CA LEU A 203 0.98 -1.52 25.49
C LEU A 203 0.48 -2.27 26.74
N ASP A 204 1.37 -2.97 27.41
CA ASP A 204 1.15 -3.64 28.69
C ASP A 204 1.01 -2.68 29.87
N LYS A 205 1.66 -1.50 29.78
CA LYS A 205 1.71 -0.45 30.82
C LYS A 205 1.70 0.94 30.17
N PRO A 206 1.34 2.00 30.93
CA PRO A 206 1.39 3.38 30.45
C PRO A 206 2.80 3.75 29.99
N MET A 207 2.88 4.37 28.81
CA MET A 207 4.14 4.94 28.31
C MET A 207 4.42 6.28 28.97
N THR A 208 5.66 6.53 29.40
CA THR A 208 6.04 7.82 29.97
C THR A 208 6.20 8.89 28.88
N GLU A 209 6.03 10.16 29.24
CA GLU A 209 6.27 11.26 28.29
C GLU A 209 7.74 11.32 27.85
N VAL A 210 8.67 10.99 28.76
CA VAL A 210 10.11 10.94 28.45
C VAL A 210 10.40 9.91 27.35
N ASP A 211 9.86 8.70 27.49
CA ASP A 211 10.03 7.64 26.50
C ASP A 211 9.32 7.96 25.17
N LEU A 212 8.15 8.61 25.24
CA LEU A 212 7.44 9.07 24.04
C LEU A 212 8.28 10.08 23.25
N VAL A 213 8.90 11.04 23.93
CA VAL A 213 9.79 12.04 23.32
C VAL A 213 11.05 11.34 22.76
N ALA A 214 11.67 10.43 23.52
CA ALA A 214 12.80 9.65 23.05
C ALA A 214 12.47 8.84 21.79
N LEU A 215 11.32 8.15 21.78
CA LEU A 215 10.80 7.41 20.63
C LEU A 215 10.60 8.33 19.40
N SER A 216 10.11 9.56 19.61
CA SER A 216 9.88 10.54 18.53
C SER A 216 11.20 10.99 17.87
N ASN A 217 12.29 11.02 18.62
CA ASN A 217 13.63 11.34 18.12
C ASN A 217 14.25 10.19 17.32
N GLY A 218 13.74 8.98 17.50
CA GLY A 218 14.17 7.76 16.80
C GLY A 218 15.04 6.87 17.70
N VAL A 219 14.99 5.58 17.37
CA VAL A 219 15.66 4.51 18.12
C VAL A 219 16.64 3.78 17.22
N THR A 220 17.86 3.55 17.70
CA THR A 220 18.84 2.71 17.01
C THR A 220 18.54 1.24 17.36
N LEU A 221 18.10 0.50 16.37
CA LEU A 221 17.87 -0.94 16.45
C LEU A 221 18.98 -1.69 15.70
N GLU A 222 19.04 -3.00 15.84
CA GLU A 222 20.00 -3.85 15.10
C GLU A 222 19.95 -3.61 13.58
N ASP A 223 18.74 -3.38 13.05
CA ASP A 223 18.49 -3.10 11.63
C ASP A 223 18.78 -1.63 11.22
N GLY A 224 19.37 -0.83 12.12
CA GLY A 224 19.68 0.59 11.96
C GLY A 224 18.63 1.53 12.57
N LEU A 225 18.79 2.84 12.31
CA LEU A 225 17.93 3.87 12.88
C LEU A 225 16.47 3.71 12.46
N ALA A 226 15.59 3.62 13.43
CA ALA A 226 14.14 3.60 13.30
C ALA A 226 13.56 4.90 13.84
N LYS A 227 13.09 5.78 12.95
CA LYS A 227 12.49 7.06 13.33
C LYS A 227 11.05 7.14 12.85
N PRO A 228 10.07 7.32 13.75
CA PRO A 228 8.68 7.57 13.35
C PRO A 228 8.54 8.98 12.77
N ALA A 229 7.56 9.15 11.87
CA ALA A 229 7.22 10.47 11.37
C ALA A 229 6.37 11.25 12.39
N VAL A 230 5.53 10.56 13.13
CA VAL A 230 4.70 11.10 14.24
C VAL A 230 4.48 9.98 15.25
N VAL A 231 4.52 10.34 16.53
CA VAL A 231 4.06 9.48 17.63
C VAL A 231 3.28 10.35 18.62
N SER A 232 2.18 9.82 19.17
CA SER A 232 1.32 10.52 20.12
C SER A 232 0.48 9.55 20.94
N TYR A 233 0.05 9.98 22.12
CA TYR A 233 -1.03 9.29 22.81
C TYR A 233 -2.32 9.33 22.01
N VAL A 234 -3.18 8.33 22.19
CA VAL A 234 -4.53 8.31 21.64
C VAL A 234 -5.44 9.10 22.57
N GLN A 235 -6.11 10.13 22.05
CA GLN A 235 -6.90 11.08 22.85
C GLN A 235 -8.03 10.41 23.66
N ASP A 236 -8.65 9.37 23.11
CA ASP A 236 -9.77 8.66 23.74
C ASP A 236 -9.30 7.57 24.75
N ALA A 237 -8.00 7.51 25.08
CA ALA A 237 -7.39 6.54 25.98
C ALA A 237 -6.47 7.25 26.98
N PRO A 238 -7.05 7.82 28.06
CA PRO A 238 -6.29 8.66 29.02
C PRO A 238 -5.30 7.86 29.90
N ASP A 239 -5.36 6.53 29.84
CA ASP A 239 -4.49 5.62 30.63
C ASP A 239 -3.03 5.56 30.13
N GLY A 240 -2.71 6.23 29.02
CA GLY A 240 -1.36 6.25 28.44
C GLY A 240 -0.87 4.91 27.86
N THR A 241 -1.72 3.87 27.83
CA THR A 241 -1.35 2.56 27.27
C THR A 241 -1.54 2.46 25.77
N GLN A 242 -2.18 3.44 25.15
CA GLN A 242 -2.51 3.43 23.73
C GLN A 242 -1.79 4.54 22.98
N ILE A 243 -0.96 4.13 22.00
CA ILE A 243 -0.11 5.02 21.24
C ILE A 243 -0.46 4.95 19.75
N GLY A 244 -0.58 6.12 19.12
CA GLY A 244 -0.64 6.26 17.67
C GLY A 244 0.76 6.52 17.10
N ILE A 245 1.22 5.68 16.16
CA ILE A 245 2.53 5.85 15.53
C ILE A 245 2.41 5.87 14.01
N GLN A 246 3.01 6.88 13.38
CA GLN A 246 3.12 6.97 11.94
C GLN A 246 4.53 6.59 11.49
N LEU A 247 4.60 5.66 10.55
CA LEU A 247 5.83 5.27 9.87
C LEU A 247 5.70 5.50 8.37
N ASP A 248 6.77 5.99 7.76
CA ASP A 248 6.94 6.07 6.31
C ASP A 248 7.89 4.97 5.80
N SER A 249 8.42 4.15 6.71
CA SER A 249 9.35 3.05 6.44
C SER A 249 8.65 1.79 5.91
N ALA A 250 9.37 0.98 5.14
CA ALA A 250 8.88 -0.30 4.60
C ALA A 250 9.28 -1.52 5.46
N LYS A 251 10.09 -1.34 6.52
CA LYS A 251 10.55 -2.45 7.38
C LYS A 251 9.38 -3.10 8.11
N ASN A 252 9.33 -4.44 8.11
CA ASN A 252 8.30 -5.20 8.83
C ASN A 252 8.71 -5.41 10.30
N GLY A 253 7.73 -5.57 11.19
CA GLY A 253 7.96 -5.82 12.63
C GLY A 253 8.65 -4.71 13.41
N ILE A 254 9.00 -3.58 12.74
CA ILE A 254 9.79 -2.50 13.36
C ILE A 254 9.06 -1.81 14.51
N VAL A 255 7.71 -1.73 14.47
CA VAL A 255 6.93 -1.07 15.51
C VAL A 255 7.11 -1.77 16.84
N ALA A 256 6.95 -3.10 16.91
CA ALA A 256 7.12 -3.86 18.14
C ALA A 256 8.53 -3.66 18.71
N LYS A 257 9.57 -3.82 17.90
CA LYS A 257 10.97 -3.62 18.30
C LYS A 257 11.25 -2.22 18.87
N MET A 258 10.57 -1.18 18.34
CA MET A 258 10.74 0.19 18.84
C MET A 258 10.21 0.35 20.26
N PHE A 259 9.06 -0.27 20.61
CA PHE A 259 8.51 -0.23 21.95
C PHE A 259 9.25 -1.17 22.90
N GLU A 260 9.65 -2.36 22.44
CA GLU A 260 10.46 -3.32 23.18
C GLU A 260 11.80 -2.73 23.63
N HIS A 261 12.41 -1.84 22.82
CA HIS A 261 13.64 -1.14 23.16
C HIS A 261 13.51 -0.30 24.45
N PHE A 262 12.32 0.26 24.73
CA PHE A 262 12.00 0.98 25.96
C PHE A 262 11.40 0.11 27.06
N GLY A 263 11.37 -1.22 26.88
CA GLY A 263 10.84 -2.17 27.86
C GLY A 263 9.32 -2.20 27.93
N TYR A 264 8.62 -1.85 26.85
CA TYR A 264 7.17 -1.99 26.72
C TYR A 264 6.83 -3.23 25.88
N GLU A 265 5.86 -4.05 26.36
CA GLU A 265 5.34 -5.15 25.59
C GLU A 265 4.14 -4.70 24.74
N VAL A 266 4.18 -4.95 23.43
CA VAL A 266 3.07 -4.65 22.52
C VAL A 266 2.03 -5.76 22.60
N LYS A 267 0.94 -5.56 23.37
CA LYS A 267 -0.16 -6.52 23.51
C LYS A 267 -1.01 -6.64 22.26
N ARG A 268 -1.18 -5.52 21.52
CA ARG A 268 -1.92 -5.48 20.26
C ARG A 268 -1.38 -4.40 19.34
N LEU A 269 -1.22 -4.75 18.08
CA LEU A 269 -0.80 -3.84 17.01
C LEU A 269 -1.85 -3.86 15.89
N ASP A 270 -2.30 -2.68 15.48
CA ASP A 270 -3.39 -2.53 14.54
C ASP A 270 -3.10 -1.46 13.48
N ARG A 271 -2.87 -1.85 12.22
CA ARG A 271 -2.67 -0.87 11.14
C ARG A 271 -3.98 -0.21 10.75
N VAL A 272 -4.17 1.04 11.14
CA VAL A 272 -5.41 1.81 10.94
C VAL A 272 -5.42 2.64 9.67
N LEU A 273 -4.24 2.95 9.12
CA LEU A 273 -4.09 3.64 7.84
C LEU A 273 -2.96 3.02 7.02
N PHE A 274 -3.21 2.84 5.73
CA PHE A 274 -2.22 2.43 4.74
C PHE A 274 -2.36 3.30 3.49
N ALA A 275 -1.33 4.08 3.18
CA ALA A 275 -1.35 5.12 2.15
C ALA A 275 -2.49 6.12 2.37
N THR A 276 -3.58 6.03 1.60
CA THR A 276 -4.80 6.83 1.71
C THR A 276 -5.99 6.04 2.25
N LEU A 277 -5.81 4.74 2.48
CA LEU A 277 -6.88 3.82 2.87
C LEU A 277 -7.06 3.80 4.38
N THR A 278 -8.32 3.84 4.82
CA THR A 278 -8.74 3.77 6.21
C THR A 278 -9.65 2.56 6.45
N LYS A 279 -9.91 2.23 7.72
CA LYS A 279 -10.80 1.12 8.13
C LYS A 279 -12.30 1.40 7.91
N LYS A 280 -12.66 2.59 7.42
CA LYS A 280 -14.05 2.93 7.19
C LYS A 280 -14.70 1.87 6.29
N ASP A 281 -15.88 1.42 6.69
CA ASP A 281 -16.70 0.44 5.97
C ASP A 281 -16.06 -0.96 5.80
N VAL A 282 -15.03 -1.30 6.60
CA VAL A 282 -14.39 -2.63 6.57
C VAL A 282 -14.29 -3.21 7.98
N PRO A 283 -15.28 -3.95 8.47
CA PRO A 283 -15.22 -4.64 9.76
C PRO A 283 -14.07 -5.64 9.82
N ARG A 284 -13.64 -6.00 11.02
CA ARG A 284 -12.56 -6.97 11.24
C ARG A 284 -12.89 -8.34 10.60
N GLY A 285 -11.93 -8.89 9.87
CA GLY A 285 -12.10 -10.15 9.14
C GLY A 285 -12.90 -10.03 7.83
N LYS A 286 -13.37 -8.84 7.48
CA LYS A 286 -14.09 -8.58 6.23
C LYS A 286 -13.20 -7.85 5.24
N PHE A 287 -13.57 -7.97 3.96
CA PHE A 287 -12.92 -7.27 2.85
C PHE A 287 -13.95 -6.50 2.03
N ARG A 288 -13.46 -5.57 1.24
CA ARG A 288 -14.22 -4.91 0.15
C ARG A 288 -13.32 -4.60 -1.03
N THR A 289 -13.90 -4.45 -2.20
CA THR A 289 -13.23 -3.88 -3.36
C THR A 289 -13.03 -2.38 -3.17
N LEU A 290 -11.92 -1.82 -3.67
CA LEU A 290 -11.70 -0.40 -3.68
C LEU A 290 -12.57 0.30 -4.73
N ARG A 291 -12.97 1.53 -4.44
CA ARG A 291 -13.65 2.42 -5.39
C ARG A 291 -12.61 3.05 -6.32
N ASP A 292 -12.98 3.43 -7.53
CA ASP A 292 -12.08 4.02 -8.53
C ASP A 292 -11.34 5.27 -8.02
N LYS A 293 -12.02 6.09 -7.23
CA LYS A 293 -11.40 7.26 -6.55
C LYS A 293 -10.27 6.86 -5.62
N GLU A 294 -10.43 5.76 -4.86
CA GLU A 294 -9.39 5.25 -3.95
C GLU A 294 -8.20 4.69 -4.75
N VAL A 295 -8.45 3.97 -5.83
CA VAL A 295 -7.42 3.46 -6.74
C VAL A 295 -6.62 4.61 -7.36
N THR A 296 -7.31 5.64 -7.84
CA THR A 296 -6.67 6.84 -8.41
C THR A 296 -5.77 7.53 -7.39
N LEU A 297 -6.25 7.73 -6.16
CA LEU A 297 -5.45 8.33 -5.07
C LEU A 297 -4.23 7.46 -4.70
N LEU A 298 -4.37 6.13 -4.67
CA LEU A 298 -3.24 5.23 -4.43
C LEU A 298 -2.18 5.34 -5.53
N LYS A 299 -2.58 5.38 -6.80
CA LYS A 299 -1.68 5.55 -7.94
C LYS A 299 -0.95 6.90 -7.89
N GLN A 300 -1.64 7.97 -7.51
CA GLN A 300 -1.02 9.30 -7.33
C GLN A 300 0.02 9.31 -6.20
N VAL A 301 -0.26 8.70 -5.05
CA VAL A 301 0.70 8.58 -3.95
C VAL A 301 1.92 7.78 -4.38
N ALA A 302 1.70 6.65 -5.06
CA ALA A 302 2.77 5.80 -5.59
C ALA A 302 3.62 6.52 -6.65
N GLY A 303 3.03 7.38 -7.49
CA GLY A 303 3.72 8.19 -8.50
C GLY A 303 4.58 9.29 -7.88
N LYS A 304 4.06 10.04 -6.92
CA LYS A 304 4.82 11.09 -6.20
C LYS A 304 6.06 10.57 -5.49
N THR A 305 6.02 9.33 -5.05
CA THR A 305 7.14 8.67 -4.35
C THR A 305 8.27 8.35 -5.33
N SER A 306 7.96 7.90 -6.54
CA SER A 306 8.94 7.58 -7.59
C SER A 306 9.68 8.83 -8.11
N ALA A 307 8.99 9.95 -8.28
CA ALA A 307 9.57 11.20 -8.78
C ALA A 307 10.58 11.84 -7.81
N LYS A 308 10.42 11.64 -6.49
CA LYS A 308 11.39 12.14 -5.49
C LYS A 308 12.68 11.33 -5.42
N THR A 309 12.65 10.05 -5.80
CA THR A 309 13.83 9.17 -5.81
C THR A 309 14.71 9.46 -7.03
N ALA A 310 14.10 9.74 -8.21
CA ALA A 310 14.81 10.07 -9.44
C ALA A 310 15.56 11.42 -9.38
N LYS A 311 15.17 12.33 -8.47
CA LYS A 311 15.88 13.64 -8.29
C LYS A 311 17.04 13.57 -7.29
N LYS A 312 17.31 12.43 -6.67
CA LYS A 312 18.42 12.24 -5.71
C LYS A 312 19.52 11.29 -6.20
N SER A 313 19.37 10.73 -7.38
CA SER A 313 20.41 10.02 -8.16
C SER A 313 20.99 10.97 -9.19
#